data_57f8a1496b4a0bcc7d435e39d37d0fc4
#
_entry.id   57f8a1496b4a0bcc7d435e39d37d0fc4
#
_cell.length_a   1.000
_cell.length_b   1.000
_cell.length_c   1.000
_cell.angle_alpha   90.00
_cell.angle_beta   90.00
_cell.angle_gamma   90.00
#
_symmetry.space_group_name_H-M   'P 1'
#
loop_
_entity.id
_entity.type
_entity.pdbx_description
1 polymer ?
#
loop_
_entity_poly.entity_id
_entity_poly.type
_entity_poly.pdbx_seq_one_letter_code
_entity_poly.pdbx_strand_id
1 'polypeptide(L)'
;VFEESYKHNYDSLYEATNTQPGQYNYYDSQWHPYFNKTGLHTMQSISKSFTAAAIGIAIKNGHIESVDVPIKSYLKEYEPSFSDKKKEAITIKDALTMRAGIKWDELSMLYTDTTSSCVQMEASEDWIQYVLDQPMENEPGKKWEYSSGVTMLLSKIIFEATGDNVSDYLEKELFEKIGINNYYWKQTPKGLTDAEGGLYLEPRDLAKFGYLYLNNGLWNGNSILPKDWVKNNSAELIDTIWPAFKYGQQWWFIPYDKDNIAWLASGLGGQRLLIVPEFDIVAVFTGWNVYEITALNSYLALQKVLGSILK
;
A
#
# COMPACT_ATOMS: atom_id res chain seq x y z
N VAL A 1 -11.66 -13.48 19.31
CA VAL A 1 -11.02 -13.63 17.99
C VAL A 1 -11.69 -14.80 17.29
N PHE A 2 -12.25 -14.56 16.12
CA PHE A 2 -12.74 -15.60 15.20
C PHE A 2 -11.73 -15.77 14.10
N GLU A 3 -11.37 -17.01 13.75
CA GLU A 3 -10.44 -17.32 12.67
C GLU A 3 -10.91 -18.59 11.96
N GLU A 4 -10.95 -18.53 10.65
CA GLU A 4 -11.27 -19.67 9.79
C GLU A 4 -10.28 -19.69 8.62
N SER A 5 -9.71 -20.87 8.34
CA SER A 5 -8.72 -21.04 7.29
C SER A 5 -9.19 -22.10 6.30
N TYR A 6 -9.33 -21.72 5.06
CA TYR A 6 -9.55 -22.60 3.92
C TYR A 6 -8.22 -22.83 3.22
N LYS A 7 -7.57 -23.95 3.51
CA LYS A 7 -6.30 -24.27 2.86
C LYS A 7 -6.54 -24.63 1.39
N HIS A 8 -5.98 -23.81 0.51
CA HIS A 8 -5.90 -24.11 -0.91
C HIS A 8 -4.46 -24.52 -1.26
N ASN A 9 -4.30 -25.65 -1.96
CA ASN A 9 -2.99 -26.02 -2.46
C ASN A 9 -2.77 -25.34 -3.80
N TYR A 10 -1.97 -24.29 -3.82
CA TYR A 10 -1.61 -23.56 -5.03
C TYR A 10 -0.44 -24.19 -5.80
N ASP A 11 0.30 -25.13 -5.20
CA ASP A 11 1.53 -25.68 -5.80
C ASP A 11 1.31 -26.27 -7.19
N SER A 12 0.13 -26.85 -7.44
CA SER A 12 -0.20 -27.41 -8.75
C SER A 12 -0.49 -26.37 -9.84
N LEU A 13 -0.69 -25.11 -9.47
CA LEU A 13 -0.97 -24.00 -10.38
C LEU A 13 0.31 -23.25 -10.78
N TYR A 14 1.36 -23.36 -9.95
CA TYR A 14 2.60 -22.59 -10.13
C TYR A 14 3.71 -23.49 -10.67
N GLU A 15 3.79 -23.55 -11.98
CA GLU A 15 4.93 -24.16 -12.67
C GLU A 15 5.95 -23.06 -13.01
N ALA A 16 7.23 -23.44 -13.06
CA ALA A 16 8.28 -22.56 -13.52
C ALA A 16 8.02 -22.24 -15.01
N THR A 17 7.50 -21.05 -15.27
CA THR A 17 7.28 -20.56 -16.64
C THR A 17 8.39 -19.57 -16.98
N ASN A 18 8.90 -19.64 -18.22
CA ASN A 18 9.80 -18.61 -18.74
C ASN A 18 8.98 -17.39 -19.14
N THR A 19 8.60 -16.57 -18.16
CA THR A 19 7.98 -15.27 -18.44
C THR A 19 9.04 -14.28 -18.92
N GLN A 20 8.71 -13.54 -19.97
CA GLN A 20 9.57 -12.43 -20.41
C GLN A 20 9.46 -11.29 -19.41
N PRO A 21 10.54 -10.49 -19.20
CA PRO A 21 10.46 -9.29 -18.38
C PRO A 21 9.29 -8.41 -18.81
N GLY A 22 8.50 -7.93 -17.85
CA GLY A 22 7.31 -7.12 -18.11
C GLY A 22 6.06 -7.90 -18.53
N GLN A 23 6.08 -9.21 -18.44
CA GLN A 23 4.90 -10.05 -18.60
C GLN A 23 4.48 -10.64 -17.25
N TYR A 24 3.31 -10.23 -16.78
CA TYR A 24 2.71 -10.79 -15.58
C TYR A 24 1.95 -12.06 -15.91
N ASN A 25 2.48 -13.17 -15.46
CA ASN A 25 1.75 -14.41 -15.35
C ASN A 25 1.52 -14.70 -13.86
N TYR A 26 0.30 -14.43 -13.36
CA TYR A 26 -0.01 -14.68 -11.96
C TYR A 26 0.07 -16.15 -11.53
N TYR A 27 0.31 -17.07 -12.45
CA TYR A 27 0.62 -18.48 -12.17
C TYR A 27 2.12 -18.80 -12.29
N ASP A 28 2.96 -17.79 -12.47
CA ASP A 28 4.41 -17.95 -12.33
C ASP A 28 4.77 -18.13 -10.86
N SER A 29 5.77 -18.98 -10.59
CA SER A 29 6.20 -19.30 -9.23
C SER A 29 6.65 -18.08 -8.41
N GLN A 30 7.15 -17.02 -9.07
CA GLN A 30 7.51 -15.75 -8.41
C GLN A 30 6.29 -14.99 -7.84
N TRP A 31 5.09 -15.28 -8.35
CA TRP A 31 3.82 -14.67 -7.90
C TRP A 31 3.03 -15.58 -6.96
N HIS A 32 3.64 -16.68 -6.50
CA HIS A 32 2.97 -17.58 -5.56
C HIS A 32 2.45 -16.77 -4.35
N PRO A 33 1.18 -16.94 -3.94
CA PRO A 33 0.59 -16.16 -2.85
C PRO A 33 1.25 -16.42 -1.50
N TYR A 34 1.94 -17.56 -1.34
CA TYR A 34 2.71 -17.88 -0.15
C TYR A 34 4.20 -17.85 -0.43
N PHE A 35 4.94 -17.03 0.30
CA PHE A 35 6.39 -16.93 0.20
C PHE A 35 7.06 -18.24 0.59
N ASN A 36 7.80 -18.84 -0.33
CA ASN A 36 8.53 -20.10 -0.13
C ASN A 36 7.73 -21.20 0.60
N LYS A 37 6.42 -21.30 0.36
CA LYS A 37 5.50 -22.26 0.99
C LYS A 37 5.40 -22.12 2.51
N THR A 38 5.73 -20.96 3.05
CA THR A 38 5.57 -20.61 4.46
C THR A 38 4.13 -20.18 4.78
N GLY A 39 3.85 -19.77 6.03
CA GLY A 39 2.57 -19.14 6.41
C GLY A 39 2.44 -17.68 5.94
N LEU A 40 3.49 -17.10 5.36
CA LEU A 40 3.51 -15.71 4.88
C LEU A 40 2.73 -15.60 3.57
N HIS A 41 1.65 -14.84 3.61
CA HIS A 41 0.81 -14.55 2.45
C HIS A 41 1.15 -13.19 1.85
N THR A 42 1.06 -13.05 0.53
CA THR A 42 1.23 -11.75 -0.13
C THR A 42 0.19 -10.75 0.35
N MET A 43 0.62 -9.52 0.60
CA MET A 43 -0.25 -8.41 0.97
C MET A 43 -0.62 -7.54 -0.22
N GLN A 44 0.15 -7.60 -1.30
CA GLN A 44 -0.03 -6.75 -2.47
C GLN A 44 -0.12 -5.27 -2.05
N SER A 45 -1.01 -4.50 -2.65
CA SER A 45 -1.15 -3.06 -2.39
C SER A 45 -1.47 -2.66 -0.93
N ILE A 46 -1.73 -3.60 -0.02
CA ILE A 46 -1.75 -3.31 1.42
C ILE A 46 -0.38 -2.80 1.89
N SER A 47 0.72 -3.18 1.22
CA SER A 47 2.08 -2.67 1.45
C SER A 47 2.14 -1.14 1.48
N LYS A 48 1.31 -0.48 0.65
CA LYS A 48 1.21 0.98 0.57
C LYS A 48 0.82 1.63 1.91
N SER A 49 -0.09 1.00 2.65
CA SER A 49 -0.51 1.50 3.97
C SER A 49 0.61 1.39 5.01
N PHE A 50 1.46 0.36 4.92
CA PHE A 50 2.67 0.26 5.74
C PHE A 50 3.70 1.33 5.36
N THR A 51 3.87 1.61 4.07
CA THR A 51 4.75 2.69 3.59
C THR A 51 4.28 4.05 4.11
N ALA A 52 2.97 4.30 4.11
CA ALA A 52 2.42 5.51 4.74
C ALA A 52 2.73 5.57 6.24
N ALA A 53 2.60 4.45 6.96
CA ALA A 53 2.97 4.38 8.37
C ALA A 53 4.46 4.73 8.59
N ALA A 54 5.36 4.27 7.70
CA ALA A 54 6.78 4.62 7.75
C ALA A 54 7.00 6.13 7.63
N ILE A 55 6.28 6.82 6.73
CA ILE A 55 6.33 8.29 6.62
C ILE A 55 5.88 8.94 7.94
N GLY A 56 4.76 8.48 8.51
CA GLY A 56 4.25 9.02 9.79
C GLY A 56 5.22 8.84 10.95
N ILE A 57 5.90 7.69 11.01
CA ILE A 57 6.92 7.42 12.02
C ILE A 57 8.17 8.27 11.76
N ALA A 58 8.59 8.43 10.50
CA ALA A 58 9.74 9.26 10.16
C ALA A 58 9.52 10.74 10.49
N ILE A 59 8.30 11.25 10.35
CA ILE A 59 7.94 12.59 10.82
C ILE A 59 8.00 12.67 12.34
N LYS A 60 7.43 11.70 13.05
CA LYS A 60 7.50 11.62 14.52
C LYS A 60 8.94 11.62 15.04
N ASN A 61 9.82 10.90 14.37
CA ASN A 61 11.22 10.76 14.75
C ASN A 61 12.11 11.93 14.27
N GLY A 62 11.54 12.91 13.54
CA GLY A 62 12.24 14.10 13.06
C GLY A 62 13.12 13.86 11.82
N HIS A 63 12.99 12.73 11.14
CA HIS A 63 13.69 12.44 9.88
C HIS A 63 13.04 13.17 8.69
N ILE A 64 11.74 13.39 8.75
CA ILE A 64 10.96 14.15 7.77
C ILE A 64 10.28 15.30 8.51
N GLU A 65 10.35 16.51 7.96
CA GLU A 65 9.79 17.70 8.60
C GLU A 65 8.26 17.67 8.64
N SER A 66 7.63 17.44 7.50
CA SER A 66 6.17 17.35 7.36
C SER A 66 5.78 16.70 6.03
N VAL A 67 4.47 16.47 5.84
CA VAL A 67 3.93 16.00 4.55
C VAL A 67 3.92 17.08 3.46
N ASP A 68 4.10 18.35 3.80
CA ASP A 68 4.07 19.48 2.87
C ASP A 68 5.43 19.74 2.21
N VAL A 69 6.47 19.02 2.62
CA VAL A 69 7.81 19.12 2.01
C VAL A 69 7.78 18.59 0.57
N PRO A 70 8.35 19.32 -0.40
CA PRO A 70 8.49 18.84 -1.77
C PRO A 70 9.32 17.54 -1.85
N ILE A 71 8.87 16.56 -2.62
CA ILE A 71 9.57 15.28 -2.79
C ILE A 71 10.97 15.42 -3.34
N LYS A 72 11.22 16.44 -4.19
CA LYS A 72 12.54 16.73 -4.75
C LYS A 72 13.63 16.98 -3.70
N SER A 73 13.24 17.41 -2.50
CA SER A 73 14.17 17.66 -1.40
C SER A 73 14.92 16.41 -0.97
N TYR A 74 14.31 15.26 -1.15
CA TYR A 74 14.87 13.94 -0.87
C TYR A 74 15.40 13.20 -2.10
N LEU A 75 14.96 13.59 -3.31
CA LEU A 75 15.27 12.87 -4.55
C LEU A 75 16.38 13.60 -5.36
N LYS A 76 17.44 14.03 -4.68
CA LYS A 76 18.54 14.82 -5.27
C LYS A 76 19.30 14.08 -6.36
N GLU A 77 19.42 12.77 -6.26
CA GLU A 77 20.02 11.90 -7.27
C GLU A 77 19.31 12.03 -8.63
N TYR A 78 18.01 12.37 -8.60
CA TYR A 78 17.14 12.50 -9.77
C TYR A 78 16.83 13.96 -10.13
N GLU A 79 17.66 14.92 -9.70
CA GLU A 79 17.44 16.36 -9.93
C GLU A 79 17.08 16.72 -11.37
N PRO A 80 17.71 16.16 -12.42
CA PRO A 80 17.36 16.48 -13.80
C PRO A 80 15.89 16.18 -14.18
N SER A 81 15.26 15.20 -13.53
CA SER A 81 13.87 14.85 -13.75
C SER A 81 12.88 15.91 -13.23
N PHE A 82 13.34 16.85 -12.39
CA PHE A 82 12.54 17.94 -11.82
C PHE A 82 12.63 19.26 -12.61
N SER A 83 12.96 19.19 -13.88
CA SER A 83 12.99 20.39 -14.77
C SER A 83 11.60 20.98 -15.04
N ASP A 84 10.53 20.18 -14.90
CA ASP A 84 9.14 20.64 -14.93
C ASP A 84 8.75 21.25 -13.58
N LYS A 85 8.31 22.53 -13.60
CA LYS A 85 7.90 23.25 -12.37
C LYS A 85 6.73 22.57 -11.61
N LYS A 86 5.84 21.87 -12.30
CA LYS A 86 4.77 21.13 -11.67
C LYS A 86 5.34 19.93 -10.90
N LYS A 87 6.26 19.19 -11.53
CA LYS A 87 6.93 18.06 -10.88
C LYS A 87 7.75 18.52 -9.67
N GLU A 88 8.39 19.67 -9.78
CA GLU A 88 9.12 20.33 -8.67
C GLU A 88 8.24 20.65 -7.45
N ALA A 89 6.95 20.94 -7.69
CA ALA A 89 5.99 21.32 -6.66
C ALA A 89 5.30 20.13 -5.97
N ILE A 90 5.52 18.89 -6.43
CA ILE A 90 4.91 17.70 -5.82
C ILE A 90 5.39 17.57 -4.38
N THR A 91 4.45 17.48 -3.44
CA THR A 91 4.72 17.24 -2.01
C THR A 91 4.58 15.78 -1.61
N ILE A 92 5.10 15.43 -0.44
CA ILE A 92 4.86 14.11 0.19
C ILE A 92 3.36 13.88 0.36
N LYS A 93 2.58 14.91 0.71
CA LYS A 93 1.11 14.84 0.82
C LYS A 93 0.46 14.45 -0.49
N ASP A 94 0.91 15.01 -1.61
CA ASP A 94 0.37 14.69 -2.93
C ASP A 94 0.63 13.22 -3.30
N ALA A 95 1.82 12.71 -2.98
CA ALA A 95 2.16 11.30 -3.17
C ALA A 95 1.32 10.38 -2.26
N LEU A 96 1.20 10.71 -0.96
CA LEU A 96 0.39 9.95 0.00
C LEU A 96 -1.09 9.88 -0.41
N THR A 97 -1.61 10.94 -1.00
CA THR A 97 -3.02 11.05 -1.38
C THR A 97 -3.31 10.69 -2.83
N MET A 98 -2.35 10.11 -3.56
CA MET A 98 -2.48 9.74 -4.98
C MET A 98 -2.85 10.92 -5.87
N ARG A 99 -2.30 12.12 -5.60
CA ARG A 99 -2.56 13.35 -6.34
C ARG A 99 -1.28 14.01 -6.86
N ALA A 100 -0.25 13.22 -7.15
CA ALA A 100 1.02 13.76 -7.64
C ALA A 100 0.92 14.44 -9.01
N GLY A 101 -0.10 14.14 -9.81
CA GLY A 101 -0.31 14.72 -11.13
C GLY A 101 0.59 14.18 -12.24
N ILE A 102 1.44 13.20 -11.94
CA ILE A 102 2.25 12.44 -12.90
C ILE A 102 1.31 11.54 -13.71
N LYS A 103 1.48 11.49 -15.03
CA LYS A 103 0.70 10.60 -15.88
C LYS A 103 0.91 9.15 -15.48
N TRP A 104 -0.20 8.46 -15.19
CA TRP A 104 -0.16 7.08 -14.75
C TRP A 104 -1.44 6.34 -15.16
N ASP A 105 -1.32 5.14 -15.66
CA ASP A 105 -2.47 4.28 -15.95
C ASP A 105 -2.23 2.88 -15.41
N GLU A 106 -2.97 2.53 -14.37
CA GLU A 106 -2.85 1.26 -13.65
C GLU A 106 -4.21 0.58 -13.43
N LEU A 107 -5.30 1.36 -13.33
CA LEU A 107 -6.62 0.83 -12.99
C LEU A 107 -7.53 0.62 -14.19
N SER A 108 -7.20 1.14 -15.37
CA SER A 108 -8.03 0.99 -16.58
C SER A 108 -7.80 -0.35 -17.28
N MET A 109 -6.76 -1.09 -16.91
CA MET A 109 -6.34 -2.34 -17.52
C MET A 109 -5.94 -3.40 -16.50
N LEU A 110 -5.77 -4.63 -16.96
CA LEU A 110 -5.27 -5.72 -16.11
C LEU A 110 -3.75 -5.59 -15.91
N TYR A 111 -3.25 -6.05 -14.77
CA TYR A 111 -1.80 -6.16 -14.52
C TYR A 111 -1.08 -7.18 -15.43
N THR A 112 -1.81 -7.94 -16.24
CA THR A 112 -1.27 -8.77 -17.32
C THR A 112 -1.03 -7.98 -18.60
N ASP A 113 -1.51 -6.73 -18.68
CA ASP A 113 -1.32 -5.85 -19.83
C ASP A 113 0.03 -5.15 -19.73
N THR A 114 0.89 -5.39 -20.71
CA THR A 114 2.25 -4.81 -20.76
C THR A 114 2.27 -3.30 -20.99
N THR A 115 1.12 -2.67 -21.27
CA THR A 115 1.01 -1.21 -21.39
C THR A 115 0.66 -0.53 -20.07
N SER A 116 0.33 -1.28 -19.02
CA SER A 116 0.13 -0.75 -17.68
C SER A 116 1.39 -0.05 -17.16
N SER A 117 1.22 1.15 -16.62
CA SER A 117 2.35 1.92 -16.06
C SER A 117 3.05 1.18 -14.92
N CYS A 118 2.30 0.45 -14.09
CA CYS A 118 2.86 -0.37 -13.02
C CYS A 118 3.73 -1.50 -13.60
N VAL A 119 3.23 -2.23 -14.59
CA VAL A 119 3.96 -3.32 -15.25
C VAL A 119 5.24 -2.83 -15.91
N GLN A 120 5.17 -1.70 -16.60
CA GLN A 120 6.36 -1.09 -17.23
C GLN A 120 7.39 -0.61 -16.19
N MET A 121 6.94 -0.03 -15.08
CA MET A 121 7.81 0.33 -13.98
C MET A 121 8.55 -0.89 -13.44
N GLU A 122 7.84 -1.96 -13.12
CA GLU A 122 8.43 -3.18 -12.57
C GLU A 122 9.36 -3.91 -13.55
N ALA A 123 9.13 -3.74 -14.86
CA ALA A 123 10.02 -4.24 -15.90
C ALA A 123 11.28 -3.39 -16.09
N SER A 124 11.33 -2.19 -15.52
CA SER A 124 12.49 -1.30 -15.61
C SER A 124 13.55 -1.65 -14.57
N GLU A 125 14.80 -1.26 -14.84
CA GLU A 125 15.91 -1.42 -13.89
C GLU A 125 15.79 -0.43 -12.71
N ASP A 126 15.36 0.81 -13.00
CA ASP A 126 15.21 1.88 -12.01
C ASP A 126 13.75 2.34 -11.94
N TRP A 127 13.01 1.83 -10.96
CA TRP A 127 11.61 2.16 -10.77
C TRP A 127 11.38 3.63 -10.45
N ILE A 128 12.31 4.26 -9.72
CA ILE A 128 12.20 5.68 -9.35
C ILE A 128 12.38 6.55 -10.59
N GLN A 129 13.43 6.27 -11.40
CA GLN A 129 13.67 6.99 -12.63
C GLN A 129 12.50 6.85 -13.60
N TYR A 130 11.98 5.61 -13.76
CA TYR A 130 10.81 5.35 -14.61
C TYR A 130 9.62 6.25 -14.23
N VAL A 131 9.28 6.34 -12.93
CA VAL A 131 8.18 7.18 -12.46
C VAL A 131 8.44 8.66 -12.73
N LEU A 132 9.65 9.11 -12.45
CA LEU A 132 10.05 10.52 -12.63
C LEU A 132 10.17 10.91 -14.10
N ASP A 133 10.38 9.98 -15.01
CA ASP A 133 10.41 10.22 -16.46
C ASP A 133 9.01 10.40 -17.06
N GLN A 134 7.95 9.94 -16.35
CA GLN A 134 6.60 10.16 -16.83
C GLN A 134 6.25 11.67 -16.86
N PRO A 135 5.54 12.14 -17.90
CA PRO A 135 5.15 13.54 -18.01
C PRO A 135 4.13 13.94 -16.94
N MET A 136 4.09 15.23 -16.62
CA MET A 136 3.01 15.78 -15.83
C MET A 136 1.72 15.88 -16.65
N GLU A 137 0.62 15.35 -16.12
CA GLU A 137 -0.70 15.46 -16.74
C GLU A 137 -1.59 16.47 -16.02
N ASN A 138 -1.46 16.57 -14.70
CA ASN A 138 -2.25 17.47 -13.88
C ASN A 138 -1.34 18.31 -12.97
N GLU A 139 -1.93 19.36 -12.38
CA GLU A 139 -1.27 20.07 -11.27
C GLU A 139 -1.29 19.16 -10.03
N PRO A 140 -0.21 19.12 -9.22
CA PRO A 140 -0.19 18.41 -7.95
C PRO A 140 -1.35 18.82 -7.04
N GLY A 141 -1.89 17.87 -6.30
CA GLY A 141 -3.00 18.08 -5.38
C GLY A 141 -4.39 18.21 -6.01
N LYS A 142 -4.53 18.12 -7.34
CA LYS A 142 -5.82 18.40 -8.02
C LYS A 142 -6.61 17.15 -8.39
N LYS A 143 -6.00 16.19 -9.07
CA LYS A 143 -6.70 14.99 -9.54
C LYS A 143 -6.16 13.76 -8.81
N TRP A 144 -7.09 12.95 -8.31
CA TRP A 144 -6.75 11.64 -7.78
C TRP A 144 -6.49 10.65 -8.92
N GLU A 145 -5.38 9.93 -8.83
CA GLU A 145 -5.00 8.89 -9.77
C GLU A 145 -4.18 7.83 -9.05
N TYR A 146 -4.72 6.62 -8.94
CA TYR A 146 -4.05 5.54 -8.25
C TYR A 146 -2.74 5.18 -8.94
N SER A 147 -1.65 5.21 -8.21
CA SER A 147 -0.32 5.00 -8.74
C SER A 147 0.58 4.26 -7.77
N SER A 148 0.97 3.04 -8.15
CA SER A 148 2.04 2.30 -7.46
C SER A 148 3.36 3.05 -7.51
N GLY A 149 3.62 3.74 -8.61
CA GLY A 149 4.85 4.52 -8.79
C GLY A 149 5.05 5.62 -7.75
N VAL A 150 4.01 6.37 -7.39
CA VAL A 150 4.18 7.42 -6.36
C VAL A 150 4.46 6.82 -4.97
N THR A 151 4.01 5.59 -4.70
CA THR A 151 4.39 4.89 -3.47
C THR A 151 5.86 4.50 -3.49
N MET A 152 6.41 4.16 -4.64
CA MET A 152 7.85 3.92 -4.77
C MET A 152 8.67 5.18 -4.53
N LEU A 153 8.17 6.37 -4.92
CA LEU A 153 8.80 7.64 -4.53
C LEU A 153 8.83 7.82 -3.01
N LEU A 154 7.74 7.45 -2.31
CA LEU A 154 7.72 7.47 -0.83
C LEU A 154 8.73 6.48 -0.22
N SER A 155 8.92 5.30 -0.84
CA SER A 155 9.95 4.35 -0.43
C SER A 155 11.36 4.95 -0.50
N LYS A 156 11.67 5.62 -1.62
CA LYS A 156 12.96 6.30 -1.80
C LYS A 156 13.14 7.45 -0.81
N ILE A 157 12.06 8.20 -0.51
CA ILE A 157 12.10 9.28 0.49
C ILE A 157 12.45 8.75 1.89
N ILE A 158 11.87 7.61 2.31
CA ILE A 158 12.24 6.98 3.58
C ILE A 158 13.72 6.63 3.58
N PHE A 159 14.22 6.00 2.52
CA PHE A 159 15.63 5.64 2.42
C PHE A 159 16.54 6.87 2.54
N GLU A 160 16.25 7.95 1.82
CA GLU A 160 17.05 9.18 1.85
C GLU A 160 16.98 9.93 3.19
N ALA A 161 15.82 9.87 3.86
CA ALA A 161 15.61 10.56 5.12
C ALA A 161 16.21 9.81 6.32
N THR A 162 16.21 8.48 6.28
CA THR A 162 16.57 7.63 7.45
C THR A 162 17.87 6.87 7.27
N GLY A 163 18.30 6.61 6.03
CA GLY A 163 19.40 5.70 5.69
C GLY A 163 19.00 4.22 5.65
N ASP A 164 17.77 3.89 6.02
CA ASP A 164 17.23 2.53 6.01
C ASP A 164 16.19 2.35 4.90
N ASN A 165 16.13 1.18 4.29
CA ASN A 165 15.00 0.79 3.45
C ASN A 165 13.70 0.77 4.28
N VAL A 166 12.54 0.88 3.63
CA VAL A 166 11.23 0.81 4.33
C VAL A 166 11.10 -0.45 5.17
N SER A 167 11.54 -1.61 4.65
CA SER A 167 11.56 -2.88 5.38
C SER A 167 12.34 -2.78 6.69
N ASP A 168 13.59 -2.31 6.62
CA ASP A 168 14.51 -2.25 7.75
C ASP A 168 14.10 -1.17 8.77
N TYR A 169 13.57 -0.05 8.26
CA TYR A 169 13.04 1.02 9.09
C TYR A 169 11.80 0.57 9.86
N LEU A 170 10.86 -0.10 9.20
CA LEU A 170 9.66 -0.62 9.85
C LEU A 170 9.93 -1.82 10.74
N GLU A 171 10.95 -2.63 10.48
CA GLU A 171 11.37 -3.69 11.41
C GLU A 171 11.64 -3.11 12.79
N LYS A 172 12.49 -2.08 12.88
CA LYS A 172 12.90 -1.43 14.14
C LYS A 172 11.78 -0.59 14.77
N GLU A 173 11.08 0.17 13.94
CA GLU A 173 10.17 1.22 14.42
C GLU A 173 8.73 0.76 14.60
N LEU A 174 8.34 -0.35 13.97
CA LEU A 174 6.98 -0.86 14.00
C LEU A 174 6.92 -2.34 14.35
N PHE A 175 7.54 -3.22 13.54
CA PHE A 175 7.28 -4.65 13.59
C PHE A 175 7.69 -5.28 14.93
N GLU A 176 8.92 -5.03 15.37
CA GLU A 176 9.39 -5.50 16.69
C GLU A 176 8.48 -5.02 17.83
N LYS A 177 8.02 -3.77 17.75
CA LYS A 177 7.22 -3.12 18.80
C LYS A 177 5.80 -3.70 18.91
N ILE A 178 5.23 -4.22 17.80
CA ILE A 178 3.90 -4.83 17.79
C ILE A 178 3.97 -6.37 17.69
N GLY A 179 5.17 -6.94 17.80
CA GLY A 179 5.40 -8.38 17.81
C GLY A 179 5.16 -9.05 16.46
N ILE A 180 5.53 -8.41 15.36
CA ILE A 180 5.66 -9.01 14.02
C ILE A 180 7.13 -9.44 13.89
N ASN A 181 7.39 -10.76 13.93
CA ASN A 181 8.73 -11.29 13.93
C ASN A 181 9.07 -12.08 12.67
N ASN A 182 8.07 -12.34 11.85
CA ASN A 182 8.23 -13.12 10.62
C ASN A 182 7.53 -12.40 9.48
N TYR A 183 8.31 -11.91 8.52
CA TYR A 183 7.82 -11.24 7.32
C TYR A 183 8.83 -11.43 6.20
N TYR A 184 8.39 -11.17 4.98
CA TYR A 184 9.27 -11.02 3.83
C TYR A 184 8.81 -9.80 3.03
N TRP A 185 9.75 -9.01 2.55
CA TRP A 185 9.46 -7.88 1.70
C TRP A 185 10.37 -7.90 0.47
N LYS A 186 9.77 -7.92 -0.71
CA LYS A 186 10.49 -7.89 -1.99
C LYS A 186 11.30 -6.60 -2.12
N GLN A 187 12.32 -6.68 -2.95
CA GLN A 187 13.14 -5.53 -3.33
C GLN A 187 13.09 -5.30 -4.83
N THR A 188 13.25 -4.05 -5.24
CA THR A 188 13.45 -3.66 -6.63
C THR A 188 14.82 -4.13 -7.15
N PRO A 189 15.08 -4.09 -8.47
CA PRO A 189 16.40 -4.45 -9.02
C PRO A 189 17.54 -3.62 -8.40
N LYS A 190 17.30 -2.39 -7.97
CA LYS A 190 18.28 -1.54 -7.28
C LYS A 190 18.33 -1.71 -5.76
N GLY A 191 17.65 -2.72 -5.20
CA GLY A 191 17.70 -3.06 -3.78
C GLY A 191 16.86 -2.15 -2.88
N LEU A 192 15.99 -1.28 -3.43
CA LEU A 192 15.02 -0.53 -2.67
C LEU A 192 13.83 -1.44 -2.30
N THR A 193 13.24 -1.28 -1.12
CA THR A 193 12.03 -2.03 -0.76
C THR A 193 10.91 -1.79 -1.78
N ASP A 194 10.33 -2.87 -2.31
CA ASP A 194 9.10 -2.84 -3.12
C ASP A 194 7.91 -2.45 -2.22
N ALA A 195 7.78 -1.18 -1.99
CA ALA A 195 6.82 -0.60 -1.03
C ALA A 195 5.39 -0.56 -1.57
N GLU A 196 5.20 -0.84 -2.86
CA GLU A 196 3.90 -0.75 -3.49
C GLU A 196 3.10 -2.05 -3.41
N GLY A 197 3.80 -3.23 -3.38
CA GLY A 197 3.13 -4.54 -3.44
C GLY A 197 3.90 -5.70 -2.82
N GLY A 198 5.16 -5.51 -2.43
CA GLY A 198 6.10 -6.58 -2.13
C GLY A 198 6.02 -7.24 -0.74
N LEU A 199 5.17 -6.78 0.17
CA LEU A 199 5.08 -7.28 1.55
C LEU A 199 4.36 -8.63 1.61
N TYR A 200 4.92 -9.56 2.42
CA TYR A 200 4.32 -10.84 2.82
C TYR A 200 4.25 -10.91 4.34
N LEU A 201 3.07 -11.20 4.87
CA LEU A 201 2.78 -11.33 6.30
C LEU A 201 1.88 -12.53 6.60
N GLU A 202 1.85 -12.92 7.86
CA GLU A 202 0.77 -13.75 8.37
C GLU A 202 -0.52 -12.90 8.55
N PRO A 203 -1.72 -13.46 8.31
CA PRO A 203 -2.98 -12.72 8.49
C PRO A 203 -3.15 -12.12 9.89
N ARG A 204 -2.65 -12.79 10.93
CA ARG A 204 -2.68 -12.28 12.31
C ARG A 204 -1.78 -11.06 12.50
N ASP A 205 -0.67 -10.99 11.81
CA ASP A 205 0.25 -9.85 11.87
C ASP A 205 -0.34 -8.65 11.13
N LEU A 206 -1.04 -8.87 10.03
CA LEU A 206 -1.83 -7.83 9.39
C LEU A 206 -2.93 -7.31 10.32
N ALA A 207 -3.58 -8.18 11.10
CA ALA A 207 -4.59 -7.77 12.09
C ALA A 207 -3.98 -6.91 13.21
N LYS A 208 -2.73 -7.16 13.66
CA LYS A 208 -2.02 -6.30 14.61
C LYS A 208 -1.84 -4.89 14.08
N PHE A 209 -1.49 -4.76 12.79
CA PHE A 209 -1.38 -3.46 12.15
C PHE A 209 -2.74 -2.73 12.10
N GLY A 210 -3.82 -3.42 11.76
CA GLY A 210 -5.17 -2.87 11.82
C GLY A 210 -5.57 -2.42 13.22
N TYR A 211 -5.26 -3.24 14.24
CA TYR A 211 -5.52 -2.88 15.64
C TYR A 211 -4.74 -1.64 16.10
N LEU A 212 -3.51 -1.47 15.62
CA LEU A 212 -2.74 -0.26 15.90
C LEU A 212 -3.46 1.00 15.42
N TYR A 213 -4.03 0.98 14.20
CA TYR A 213 -4.83 2.09 13.68
C TYR A 213 -6.15 2.27 14.42
N LEU A 214 -6.87 1.19 14.71
CA LEU A 214 -8.09 1.21 15.51
C LEU A 214 -7.84 1.87 16.88
N ASN A 215 -6.69 1.61 17.48
CA ASN A 215 -6.27 2.14 18.79
C ASN A 215 -5.50 3.47 18.67
N ASN A 216 -5.74 4.26 17.62
CA ASN A 216 -5.14 5.59 17.42
C ASN A 216 -3.60 5.61 17.51
N GLY A 217 -2.94 4.58 17.01
CA GLY A 217 -1.48 4.47 16.99
C GLY A 217 -0.84 4.00 18.29
N LEU A 218 -1.65 3.57 19.27
CA LEU A 218 -1.17 3.04 20.55
C LEU A 218 -1.07 1.51 20.54
N TRP A 219 0.02 1.00 21.07
CA TRP A 219 0.25 -0.42 21.32
C TRP A 219 0.77 -0.64 22.73
N ASN A 220 0.01 -1.37 23.56
CA ASN A 220 0.35 -1.60 24.97
C ASN A 220 0.71 -0.30 25.72
N GLY A 221 -0.03 0.78 25.47
CA GLY A 221 0.19 2.11 26.07
C GLY A 221 1.30 2.94 25.43
N ASN A 222 2.10 2.38 24.53
CA ASN A 222 3.16 3.10 23.83
C ASN A 222 2.63 3.69 22.51
N SER A 223 2.97 4.95 22.24
CA SER A 223 2.67 5.59 20.96
C SER A 223 3.65 5.08 19.89
N ILE A 224 3.19 4.22 18.99
CA ILE A 224 3.95 3.75 17.83
C ILE A 224 3.75 4.72 16.68
N LEU A 225 2.49 4.94 16.26
CA LEU A 225 2.13 5.98 15.31
C LEU A 225 1.64 7.23 16.06
N PRO A 226 1.93 8.45 15.57
CA PRO A 226 1.33 9.65 16.13
C PRO A 226 -0.20 9.60 16.03
N LYS A 227 -0.88 9.96 17.11
CA LYS A 227 -2.35 10.02 17.12
C LYS A 227 -2.90 10.93 16.02
N ASP A 228 -2.24 12.07 15.79
CA ASP A 228 -2.65 13.01 14.76
C ASP A 228 -2.39 12.46 13.35
N TRP A 229 -1.37 11.63 13.16
CA TRP A 229 -1.17 10.90 11.91
C TRP A 229 -2.38 10.01 11.58
N VAL A 230 -2.82 9.20 12.55
CA VAL A 230 -3.98 8.33 12.38
C VAL A 230 -5.23 9.14 12.10
N LYS A 231 -5.49 10.21 12.85
CA LYS A 231 -6.65 11.08 12.63
C LYS A 231 -6.62 11.78 11.27
N ASN A 232 -5.47 12.29 10.86
CA ASN A 232 -5.32 13.02 9.61
C ASN A 232 -5.51 12.13 8.38
N ASN A 233 -5.36 10.82 8.53
CA ASN A 233 -5.62 9.85 7.46
C ASN A 233 -7.07 9.91 6.95
N SER A 234 -8.03 10.19 7.82
CA SER A 234 -9.46 10.32 7.48
C SER A 234 -9.98 11.77 7.54
N ALA A 235 -9.14 12.74 7.85
CA ALA A 235 -9.58 14.14 8.00
C ALA A 235 -9.86 14.82 6.66
N GLU A 236 -9.12 14.46 5.61
CA GLU A 236 -9.32 14.99 4.25
C GLU A 236 -9.51 13.79 3.30
N LEU A 237 -10.76 13.41 3.08
CA LEU A 237 -11.11 12.30 2.18
C LEU A 237 -11.24 12.79 0.74
N ILE A 238 -10.50 12.15 -0.14
CA ILE A 238 -10.42 12.47 -1.55
C ILE A 238 -11.42 11.61 -2.33
N ASP A 239 -12.15 12.23 -3.24
CA ASP A 239 -13.00 11.50 -4.19
C ASP A 239 -12.15 10.65 -5.13
N THR A 240 -12.59 9.42 -5.37
CA THR A 240 -11.98 8.50 -6.32
C THR A 240 -12.83 8.32 -7.57
N ILE A 241 -12.35 7.57 -8.53
CA ILE A 241 -13.14 7.21 -9.71
C ILE A 241 -14.35 6.33 -9.36
N TRP A 242 -14.38 5.74 -8.18
CA TRP A 242 -15.49 4.94 -7.68
C TRP A 242 -16.25 5.71 -6.57
N PRO A 243 -17.48 6.15 -6.81
CA PRO A 243 -18.22 6.99 -5.85
C PRO A 243 -18.40 6.39 -4.45
N ALA A 244 -18.39 5.05 -4.36
CA ALA A 244 -18.53 4.32 -3.09
C ALA A 244 -17.24 4.35 -2.23
N PHE A 245 -16.13 4.84 -2.78
CA PHE A 245 -14.84 4.84 -2.11
C PHE A 245 -14.26 6.24 -2.05
N LYS A 246 -13.70 6.56 -0.90
CA LYS A 246 -12.83 7.72 -0.71
C LYS A 246 -11.39 7.26 -0.49
N TYR A 247 -10.44 8.17 -0.60
CA TYR A 247 -9.04 7.88 -0.39
C TYR A 247 -8.40 8.88 0.60
N GLY A 248 -7.47 8.41 1.41
CA GLY A 248 -6.67 9.24 2.31
C GLY A 248 -5.18 9.02 2.07
N GLN A 249 -4.38 8.93 3.13
CA GLN A 249 -2.94 8.70 3.06
C GLN A 249 -2.64 7.20 2.86
N GLN A 250 -2.70 6.72 1.62
CA GLN A 250 -2.51 5.31 1.22
C GLN A 250 -3.52 4.35 1.85
N TRP A 251 -4.72 4.85 2.18
CA TRP A 251 -5.85 4.08 2.67
C TRP A 251 -7.10 4.38 1.84
N TRP A 252 -7.90 3.37 1.63
CA TRP A 252 -9.26 3.49 1.14
C TRP A 252 -10.24 3.67 2.30
N PHE A 253 -11.34 4.35 2.04
CA PHE A 253 -12.41 4.57 3.00
C PHE A 253 -13.75 4.25 2.35
N ILE A 254 -14.60 3.53 3.09
CA ILE A 254 -15.95 3.16 2.65
C ILE A 254 -16.95 3.79 3.60
N PRO A 255 -17.57 4.93 3.24
CA PRO A 255 -18.74 5.42 3.96
C PRO A 255 -19.86 4.37 3.87
N TYR A 256 -20.39 3.90 5.00
CA TYR A 256 -21.43 2.88 5.00
C TYR A 256 -22.75 3.38 5.62
N ASP A 257 -22.72 4.51 6.28
CA ASP A 257 -23.89 5.32 6.65
C ASP A 257 -23.53 6.81 6.65
N LYS A 258 -24.41 7.67 7.21
CA LYS A 258 -24.24 9.13 7.18
C LYS A 258 -23.03 9.61 7.97
N ASP A 259 -22.70 8.94 9.07
CA ASP A 259 -21.73 9.41 10.05
C ASP A 259 -20.51 8.48 10.19
N ASN A 260 -20.59 7.26 9.63
CA ASN A 260 -19.62 6.21 9.86
C ASN A 260 -18.87 5.76 8.59
N ILE A 261 -17.58 5.53 8.79
CA ILE A 261 -16.63 5.17 7.73
C ILE A 261 -15.81 3.95 8.17
N ALA A 262 -15.78 2.93 7.33
CA ALA A 262 -14.82 1.85 7.45
C ALA A 262 -13.52 2.18 6.71
N TRP A 263 -12.39 1.85 7.30
CA TRP A 263 -11.07 1.94 6.68
C TRP A 263 -10.75 0.64 5.97
N LEU A 264 -10.11 0.75 4.85
CA LEU A 264 -9.75 -0.40 4.03
C LEU A 264 -8.33 -0.26 3.49
N ALA A 265 -7.46 -1.22 3.79
CA ALA A 265 -6.31 -1.49 2.96
C ALA A 265 -6.64 -2.68 2.04
N SER A 266 -6.41 -2.50 0.74
CA SER A 266 -6.86 -3.45 -0.29
C SER A 266 -5.70 -3.88 -1.17
N GLY A 267 -5.52 -5.18 -1.33
CA GLY A 267 -4.53 -5.79 -2.22
C GLY A 267 -5.18 -6.68 -3.28
N LEU A 268 -4.51 -6.81 -4.40
CA LEU A 268 -4.92 -7.66 -5.52
C LEU A 268 -5.14 -9.10 -5.04
N GLY A 269 -6.07 -9.81 -5.66
CA GLY A 269 -6.35 -11.21 -5.36
C GLY A 269 -7.25 -11.44 -4.14
N GLY A 270 -7.68 -10.39 -3.45
CA GLY A 270 -8.61 -10.53 -2.33
C GLY A 270 -8.01 -10.24 -0.95
N GLN A 271 -6.82 -9.65 -0.90
CA GLN A 271 -6.25 -9.18 0.35
C GLN A 271 -7.06 -7.99 0.87
N ARG A 272 -7.57 -8.06 2.09
CA ARG A 272 -8.33 -6.96 2.71
C ARG A 272 -7.99 -6.86 4.19
N LEU A 273 -7.71 -5.65 4.62
CA LEU A 273 -7.71 -5.26 6.02
C LEU A 273 -8.81 -4.22 6.19
N LEU A 274 -9.85 -4.58 6.92
CA LEU A 274 -10.97 -3.69 7.25
C LEU A 274 -10.88 -3.29 8.72
N ILE A 275 -11.07 -2.00 8.98
CA ILE A 275 -11.20 -1.47 10.32
C ILE A 275 -12.55 -0.76 10.40
N VAL A 276 -13.38 -1.13 11.36
CA VAL A 276 -14.70 -0.54 11.59
C VAL A 276 -14.71 0.04 13.00
N PRO A 277 -14.29 1.32 13.17
CA PRO A 277 -14.04 1.90 14.50
C PRO A 277 -15.28 1.92 15.39
N GLU A 278 -16.45 2.13 14.83
CA GLU A 278 -17.72 2.16 15.60
C GLU A 278 -18.00 0.86 16.37
N PHE A 279 -17.53 -0.25 15.84
CA PHE A 279 -17.75 -1.59 16.42
C PHE A 279 -16.49 -2.22 17.00
N ASP A 280 -15.40 -1.49 17.13
CA ASP A 280 -14.09 -2.00 17.57
C ASP A 280 -13.62 -3.25 16.78
N ILE A 281 -13.84 -3.26 15.46
CA ILE A 281 -13.56 -4.41 14.62
C ILE A 281 -12.34 -4.17 13.74
N VAL A 282 -11.49 -5.20 13.70
CA VAL A 282 -10.49 -5.43 12.68
C VAL A 282 -10.81 -6.76 12.00
N ALA A 283 -11.00 -6.74 10.68
CA ALA A 283 -11.22 -7.95 9.88
C ALA A 283 -10.16 -8.06 8.78
N VAL A 284 -9.58 -9.24 8.65
CA VAL A 284 -8.58 -9.57 7.65
C VAL A 284 -9.11 -10.68 6.76
N PHE A 285 -8.93 -10.50 5.46
CA PHE A 285 -9.18 -11.52 4.45
C PHE A 285 -7.93 -11.67 3.61
N THR A 286 -7.53 -12.90 3.34
CA THR A 286 -6.50 -13.24 2.38
C THR A 286 -7.06 -14.19 1.33
N GLY A 287 -6.59 -14.07 0.11
CA GLY A 287 -7.03 -14.93 -1.01
C GLY A 287 -6.13 -14.74 -2.22
N TRP A 288 -6.37 -15.50 -3.28
CA TRP A 288 -5.62 -15.36 -4.53
C TRP A 288 -6.55 -15.55 -5.74
N ASN A 289 -7.53 -14.65 -5.86
CA ASN A 289 -8.54 -14.68 -6.93
C ASN A 289 -8.23 -13.58 -7.95
N VAL A 290 -7.13 -13.73 -8.67
CA VAL A 290 -6.62 -12.68 -9.59
C VAL A 290 -7.33 -12.66 -10.93
N TYR A 291 -7.95 -13.78 -11.34
CA TYR A 291 -8.64 -13.89 -12.63
C TYR A 291 -10.18 -14.06 -12.52
N GLU A 292 -10.71 -14.16 -11.29
CA GLU A 292 -12.14 -14.42 -11.12
C GLU A 292 -12.90 -13.15 -10.74
N ILE A 293 -13.91 -12.81 -11.53
CA ILE A 293 -14.85 -11.69 -11.29
C ILE A 293 -15.68 -11.93 -10.01
N THR A 294 -15.82 -13.19 -9.59
CA THR A 294 -16.57 -13.60 -8.40
C THR A 294 -15.78 -13.44 -7.09
N ALA A 295 -14.55 -12.97 -7.15
CA ALA A 295 -13.74 -12.71 -5.97
C ALA A 295 -14.47 -11.80 -4.97
N LEU A 296 -14.25 -12.04 -3.67
CA LEU A 296 -14.79 -11.22 -2.59
C LEU A 296 -14.27 -9.76 -2.77
N ASN A 297 -15.10 -8.90 -3.32
CA ASN A 297 -14.76 -7.49 -3.43
C ASN A 297 -14.83 -6.79 -2.06
N SER A 298 -14.18 -5.64 -1.95
CA SER A 298 -14.04 -4.93 -0.68
C SER A 298 -15.37 -4.52 -0.06
N TYR A 299 -16.33 -4.09 -0.88
CA TYR A 299 -17.65 -3.69 -0.41
C TYR A 299 -18.45 -4.87 0.13
N LEU A 300 -18.42 -6.00 -0.58
CA LEU A 300 -19.07 -7.24 -0.13
C LEU A 300 -18.42 -7.78 1.16
N ALA A 301 -17.09 -7.66 1.30
CA ALA A 301 -16.40 -8.03 2.54
C ALA A 301 -16.92 -7.20 3.72
N LEU A 302 -17.02 -5.87 3.56
CA LEU A 302 -17.58 -5.00 4.58
C LEU A 302 -19.05 -5.35 4.89
N GLN A 303 -19.89 -5.58 3.88
CA GLN A 303 -21.28 -5.96 4.09
C GLN A 303 -21.42 -7.26 4.89
N LYS A 304 -20.55 -8.24 4.63
CA LYS A 304 -20.54 -9.50 5.40
C LYS A 304 -20.16 -9.26 6.86
N VAL A 305 -19.17 -8.42 7.12
CA VAL A 305 -18.75 -8.03 8.48
C VAL A 305 -19.92 -7.33 9.19
N LEU A 306 -20.48 -6.26 8.61
CA LEU A 306 -21.59 -5.52 9.20
C LEU A 306 -22.84 -6.39 9.38
N GLY A 307 -23.20 -7.20 8.39
CA GLY A 307 -24.36 -8.10 8.46
C GLY A 307 -24.23 -9.22 9.51
N SER A 308 -23.02 -9.50 10.01
CA SER A 308 -22.82 -10.44 11.13
C SER A 308 -23.01 -9.77 12.50
N ILE A 309 -22.96 -8.44 12.57
CA ILE A 309 -23.04 -7.66 13.81
C ILE A 309 -24.44 -7.09 14.01
N LEU A 310 -25.07 -6.64 12.92
CA LEU A 310 -26.35 -5.90 12.95
C LEU A 310 -27.57 -6.85 12.90
N LYS A 311 -27.40 -8.12 13.20
CA LYS A 311 -28.48 -9.08 13.44
C LYS A 311 -28.90 -8.98 14.89
#